data_53b89c5953bf637aeafeed3ac2ec7366
#
_entry.id   53b89c5953bf637aeafeed3ac2ec7366
#
_cell.length_a   1.000
_cell.length_b   1.000
_cell.length_c   1.000
_cell.angle_alpha   90.00
_cell.angle_beta   90.00
_cell.angle_gamma   90.00
#
_symmetry.space_group_name_H-M   'P 1'
#
loop_
_entity.id
_entity.type
_entity.pdbx_description
1 polymer ?
#
loop_
_entity_poly.entity_id
_entity_poly.type
_entity_poly.pdbx_seq_one_letter_code
_entity_poly.pdbx_strand_id
1 'polypeptide(L)'
;TKHADRDACEISVSVHVSTNLEGKDADWPFWIKTPDTYLDKKKTIVLVPGEERSLTLKPGDGLLYKGCERPHWREKMPGFTGKRSKKLFGKTPTKEQYYHQIFFHYVLQDGNRAHCAWDRAR
;
A
#
# COMPACT_ATOMS: atom_id res chain seq x y z
N THR A 1 0.95 2.24 9.27
CA THR A 1 2.36 2.18 9.75
C THR A 1 3.25 1.74 8.59
N LYS A 2 4.39 2.40 8.42
CA LYS A 2 5.41 2.07 7.40
C LYS A 2 6.00 0.68 7.67
N HIS A 3 5.93 -0.22 6.70
CA HIS A 3 6.38 -1.61 6.82
C HIS A 3 6.78 -2.18 5.46
N ALA A 4 7.47 -3.32 5.48
CA ALA A 4 7.58 -4.23 4.35
C ALA A 4 6.76 -5.49 4.69
N ASP A 5 6.23 -6.13 3.67
CA ASP A 5 5.43 -7.34 3.84
C ASP A 5 6.30 -8.58 4.12
N ARG A 6 5.64 -9.67 4.45
CA ARG A 6 6.25 -10.99 4.61
C ARG A 6 6.68 -11.60 3.27
N ASP A 7 7.49 -12.64 3.30
CA ASP A 7 8.11 -13.28 2.11
C ASP A 7 7.10 -13.80 1.07
N ALA A 8 5.89 -14.17 1.49
CA ALA A 8 4.80 -14.56 0.57
C ALA A 8 4.33 -13.41 -0.33
N CYS A 9 4.72 -12.16 -0.05
CA CYS A 9 4.38 -10.97 -0.79
C CYS A 9 5.56 -10.47 -1.65
N GLU A 10 6.29 -11.39 -2.31
CA GLU A 10 7.44 -11.05 -3.15
C GLU A 10 7.04 -10.07 -4.25
N ILE A 11 5.89 -10.33 -4.88
CA ILE A 11 5.24 -9.42 -5.82
C ILE A 11 3.84 -9.15 -5.31
N SER A 12 3.52 -7.90 -5.07
CA SER A 12 2.22 -7.45 -4.60
C SER A 12 1.52 -6.59 -5.63
N VAL A 13 0.21 -6.79 -5.76
CA VAL A 13 -0.66 -5.92 -6.56
C VAL A 13 -1.75 -5.38 -5.65
N SER A 14 -1.84 -4.06 -5.56
CA SER A 14 -2.94 -3.37 -4.87
C SER A 14 -3.87 -2.76 -5.90
N VAL A 15 -5.13 -3.17 -5.92
CA VAL A 15 -6.15 -2.66 -6.83
C VAL A 15 -7.15 -1.82 -6.05
N HIS A 16 -7.37 -0.58 -6.51
CA HIS A 16 -8.44 0.26 -5.97
C HIS A 16 -9.76 -0.09 -6.67
N VAL A 17 -10.76 -0.51 -5.91
CA VAL A 17 -12.06 -0.91 -6.43
C VAL A 17 -13.04 0.24 -6.40
N SER A 18 -13.29 0.82 -5.23
CA SER A 18 -14.25 1.91 -5.05
C SER A 18 -14.02 2.66 -3.74
N THR A 19 -14.55 3.87 -3.67
CA THR A 19 -14.57 4.69 -2.46
C THR A 19 -15.78 5.62 -2.46
N ASN A 20 -16.24 6.00 -1.29
CA ASN A 20 -17.19 7.09 -1.09
C ASN A 20 -16.53 8.36 -0.53
N LEU A 21 -15.20 8.38 -0.47
CA LEU A 21 -14.46 9.60 -0.17
C LEU A 21 -14.58 10.57 -1.33
N GLU A 22 -14.62 11.87 -1.04
CA GLU A 22 -14.84 12.92 -2.02
C GLU A 22 -13.66 13.91 -2.07
N GLY A 23 -13.50 14.57 -3.21
CA GLY A 23 -12.47 15.57 -3.42
C GLY A 23 -11.07 15.00 -3.21
N LYS A 24 -10.22 15.74 -2.52
CA LYS A 24 -8.83 15.32 -2.22
C LYS A 24 -8.74 14.09 -1.33
N ASP A 25 -9.77 13.81 -0.54
CA ASP A 25 -9.79 12.64 0.34
C ASP A 25 -9.90 11.33 -0.46
N ALA A 26 -10.54 11.36 -1.64
CA ALA A 26 -10.60 10.24 -2.55
C ALA A 26 -9.21 9.82 -3.08
N ASP A 27 -8.27 10.73 -3.05
CA ASP A 27 -6.90 10.49 -3.51
C ASP A 27 -6.04 9.70 -2.51
N TRP A 28 -6.50 9.46 -1.32
CA TRP A 28 -5.80 8.79 -0.22
C TRP A 28 -4.53 8.01 -0.64
N PRO A 29 -3.36 8.68 -0.65
CA PRO A 29 -2.20 8.20 -1.39
C PRO A 29 -1.57 6.95 -0.78
N PHE A 30 -1.05 6.11 -1.65
CA PHE A 30 -0.16 5.01 -1.30
C PHE A 30 1.28 5.51 -1.34
N TRP A 31 2.00 5.34 -0.26
CA TRP A 31 3.40 5.73 -0.14
C TRP A 31 4.32 4.52 -0.27
N ILE A 32 5.43 4.70 -0.96
CA ILE A 32 6.45 3.68 -1.15
C ILE A 32 7.84 4.32 -1.14
N LYS A 33 8.80 3.61 -0.54
CA LYS A 33 10.21 4.00 -0.60
C LYS A 33 10.88 3.31 -1.79
N THR A 34 11.47 4.10 -2.69
CA THR A 34 12.27 3.58 -3.80
C THR A 34 13.54 2.89 -3.31
N PRO A 35 14.17 1.99 -4.10
CA PRO A 35 15.42 1.37 -3.71
C PRO A 35 16.55 2.37 -3.58
N ASP A 36 17.49 2.07 -2.71
CA ASP A 36 18.79 2.71 -2.73
C ASP A 36 19.51 2.34 -4.05
N THR A 37 20.25 3.27 -4.59
CA THR A 37 21.05 3.07 -5.81
C THR A 37 22.51 3.37 -5.55
N TYR A 38 23.38 2.76 -6.35
CA TYR A 38 24.82 2.99 -6.26
C TYR A 38 25.29 3.64 -7.55
N LEU A 39 25.91 4.79 -7.43
CA LEU A 39 26.51 5.50 -8.57
C LEU A 39 28.03 5.37 -8.52
N ASP A 40 28.63 4.96 -9.63
CA ASP A 40 30.09 5.04 -9.79
C ASP A 40 30.47 6.48 -10.21
N LYS A 41 31.11 7.17 -9.30
CA LYS A 41 31.70 8.49 -9.57
C LYS A 41 33.21 8.39 -9.53
N LYS A 42 33.84 8.31 -10.70
CA LYS A 42 35.31 8.30 -10.83
C LYS A 42 35.99 7.22 -9.94
N LYS A 43 35.55 5.98 -10.06
CA LYS A 43 36.01 4.82 -9.27
C LYS A 43 35.64 4.85 -7.78
N THR A 44 34.74 5.71 -7.40
CA THR A 44 34.17 5.72 -6.03
C THR A 44 32.69 5.39 -6.11
N ILE A 45 32.28 4.33 -5.43
CA ILE A 45 30.87 3.96 -5.34
C ILE A 45 30.20 4.84 -4.29
N VAL A 46 29.21 5.63 -4.72
CA VAL A 46 28.44 6.51 -3.85
C VAL A 46 27.03 5.95 -3.71
N LEU A 47 26.60 5.72 -2.48
CA LEU A 47 25.23 5.36 -2.16
C LEU A 47 24.32 6.57 -2.34
N VAL A 48 23.26 6.39 -3.14
CA VAL A 48 22.14 7.33 -3.25
C VAL A 48 20.93 6.70 -2.55
N PRO A 49 20.51 7.25 -1.41
CA PRO A 49 19.38 6.72 -0.67
C PRO A 49 18.09 6.76 -1.49
N GLY A 50 17.24 5.76 -1.30
CA GLY A 50 15.90 5.74 -1.89
C GLY A 50 15.02 6.86 -1.34
N GLU A 51 14.11 7.32 -2.18
CA GLU A 51 13.17 8.40 -1.87
C GLU A 51 11.79 7.87 -1.50
N GLU A 52 11.08 8.59 -0.65
CA GLU A 52 9.67 8.34 -0.38
C GLU A 52 8.82 9.02 -1.46
N ARG A 53 7.96 8.23 -2.10
CA ARG A 53 7.06 8.71 -3.16
C ARG A 53 5.64 8.28 -2.86
N SER A 54 4.69 9.12 -3.25
CA SER A 54 3.27 8.81 -3.16
C SER A 54 2.66 8.62 -4.53
N LEU A 55 1.67 7.75 -4.58
CA LEU A 55 0.88 7.40 -5.76
C LEU A 55 -0.60 7.44 -5.39
N THR A 56 -1.37 8.05 -6.25
CA THR A 56 -2.83 8.06 -6.15
C THR A 56 -3.42 7.09 -7.16
N LEU A 57 -4.28 6.20 -6.70
CA LEU A 57 -4.99 5.24 -7.54
C LEU A 57 -6.46 5.66 -7.66
N LYS A 58 -6.97 5.69 -8.87
CA LYS A 58 -8.40 5.83 -9.15
C LYS A 58 -9.08 4.46 -9.16
N PRO A 59 -10.40 4.37 -8.96
CA PRO A 59 -11.11 3.10 -9.13
C PRO A 59 -10.78 2.44 -10.47
N GLY A 60 -10.36 1.18 -10.41
CA GLY A 60 -9.88 0.41 -11.55
C GLY A 60 -8.35 0.41 -11.75
N ASP A 61 -7.63 1.31 -11.10
CA ASP A 61 -6.16 1.31 -11.16
C ASP A 61 -5.56 0.25 -10.24
N GLY A 62 -4.42 -0.28 -10.64
CA GLY A 62 -3.60 -1.19 -9.86
C GLY A 62 -2.15 -0.74 -9.75
N LEU A 63 -1.54 -1.03 -8.63
CA LEU A 63 -0.12 -0.81 -8.36
C LEU A 63 0.58 -2.13 -8.14
N LEU A 64 1.61 -2.40 -8.97
CA LEU A 64 2.51 -3.54 -8.84
C LEU A 64 3.77 -3.10 -8.09
N TYR A 65 4.16 -3.84 -7.05
CA TYR A 65 5.36 -3.53 -6.28
C TYR A 65 5.93 -4.78 -5.59
N LYS A 66 7.19 -4.70 -5.18
CA LYS A 66 7.86 -5.75 -4.40
C LYS A 66 7.54 -5.58 -2.93
N GLY A 67 6.46 -6.22 -2.46
CA GLY A 67 5.92 -6.01 -1.13
C GLY A 67 6.89 -6.31 0.01
N CYS A 68 7.64 -7.42 -0.08
CA CYS A 68 8.61 -7.81 0.95
C CYS A 68 9.94 -7.03 0.91
N GLU A 69 10.22 -6.31 -0.19
CA GLU A 69 11.47 -5.56 -0.33
C GLU A 69 11.31 -4.05 -0.15
N ARG A 70 10.12 -3.52 -0.47
CA ARG A 70 9.87 -2.08 -0.49
C ARG A 70 9.05 -1.65 0.72
N PRO A 71 9.60 -0.81 1.61
CA PRO A 71 8.80 -0.17 2.64
C PRO A 71 7.68 0.64 2.01
N HIS A 72 6.46 0.40 2.45
CA HIS A 72 5.27 1.09 1.97
C HIS A 72 4.28 1.33 3.09
N TRP A 73 3.34 2.26 2.87
CA TRP A 73 2.33 2.61 3.86
C TRP A 73 1.23 3.49 3.27
N ARG A 74 0.16 3.60 4.01
CA ARG A 74 -0.81 4.69 3.88
C ARG A 74 -0.90 5.43 5.21
N GLU A 75 -1.15 6.72 5.13
CA GLU A 75 -1.52 7.50 6.30
C GLU A 75 -2.91 7.09 6.80
N LYS A 76 -3.33 7.63 7.92
CA LYS A 76 -4.68 7.40 8.42
C LYS A 76 -5.70 7.81 7.36
N MET A 77 -6.72 6.97 7.13
CA MET A 77 -7.75 7.26 6.15
C MET A 77 -8.41 8.61 6.46
N PRO A 78 -8.53 9.51 5.48
CA PRO A 78 -9.19 10.79 5.66
C PRO A 78 -10.61 10.62 6.18
N GLY A 79 -11.04 11.53 7.06
CA GLY A 79 -12.39 11.50 7.63
C GLY A 79 -12.70 10.37 8.60
N PHE A 80 -11.78 9.40 8.79
CA PHE A 80 -11.98 8.32 9.75
C PHE A 80 -11.83 8.84 11.18
N THR A 81 -12.95 8.98 11.89
CA THR A 81 -12.96 9.52 13.26
C THR A 81 -12.71 8.46 14.33
N GLY A 82 -12.70 7.18 13.96
CA GLY A 82 -12.58 6.06 14.90
C GLY A 82 -13.78 5.88 15.84
N LYS A 83 -14.75 6.77 15.78
CA LYS A 83 -15.99 6.67 16.57
C LYS A 83 -17.09 6.08 15.70
N ARG A 84 -17.54 4.87 16.02
CA ARG A 84 -18.84 4.38 15.51
C ARG A 84 -19.87 5.47 15.84
N SER A 85 -20.54 5.98 14.82
CA SER A 85 -21.66 6.89 14.99
C SER A 85 -22.74 6.19 15.83
N LYS A 86 -22.78 6.47 17.13
CA LYS A 86 -23.92 6.07 17.95
C LYS A 86 -25.12 6.85 17.43
N LYS A 87 -26.20 6.14 17.05
CA LYS A 87 -27.49 6.72 16.77
C LYS A 87 -27.86 7.67 17.91
N LEU A 88 -27.75 8.96 17.69
CA LEU A 88 -28.24 9.97 18.60
C LEU A 88 -29.46 10.60 17.94
N PHE A 89 -30.66 10.32 18.49
CA PHE A 89 -31.93 11.00 18.24
C PHE A 89 -32.22 11.34 16.76
N GLY A 90 -32.70 10.38 15.97
CA GLY A 90 -33.41 10.66 14.71
C GLY A 90 -32.61 11.29 13.56
N LYS A 91 -31.30 11.52 13.72
CA LYS A 91 -30.42 11.94 12.63
C LYS A 91 -30.07 10.74 11.78
N THR A 92 -30.21 10.91 10.45
CA THR A 92 -29.72 9.94 9.47
C THR A 92 -28.27 9.60 9.79
N PRO A 93 -27.91 8.28 9.90
CA PRO A 93 -26.51 7.91 10.15
C PRO A 93 -25.66 8.54 9.06
N THR A 94 -24.60 9.25 9.46
CA THR A 94 -23.57 9.71 8.54
C THR A 94 -23.05 8.46 7.82
N LYS A 95 -23.08 8.48 6.50
CA LYS A 95 -22.66 7.36 5.66
C LYS A 95 -21.25 6.95 6.05
N GLU A 96 -21.06 5.70 6.45
CA GLU A 96 -19.73 5.21 6.85
C GLU A 96 -18.76 5.35 5.67
N GLN A 97 -17.62 5.96 5.92
CA GLN A 97 -16.60 6.15 4.90
C GLN A 97 -15.88 4.84 4.64
N TYR A 98 -15.62 4.58 3.37
CA TYR A 98 -14.91 3.38 2.96
C TYR A 98 -13.94 3.64 1.78
N TYR A 99 -12.94 2.78 1.69
CA TYR A 99 -12.02 2.67 0.58
C TYR A 99 -11.78 1.18 0.32
N HIS A 100 -12.41 0.64 -0.73
CA HIS A 100 -12.30 -0.77 -1.09
C HIS A 100 -11.07 -0.99 -1.95
N GLN A 101 -10.25 -1.93 -1.53
CA GLN A 101 -9.07 -2.37 -2.28
C GLN A 101 -8.91 -3.89 -2.17
N ILE A 102 -8.31 -4.47 -3.20
CA ILE A 102 -7.97 -5.89 -3.24
C ILE A 102 -6.46 -6.00 -3.34
N PHE A 103 -5.90 -6.92 -2.57
CA PHE A 103 -4.49 -7.24 -2.60
C PHE A 103 -4.28 -8.64 -3.19
N PHE A 104 -3.38 -8.74 -4.15
CA PHE A 104 -2.90 -10.01 -4.67
C PHE A 104 -1.42 -10.12 -4.33
N HIS A 105 -1.01 -11.31 -3.89
CA HIS A 105 0.37 -11.59 -3.54
C HIS A 105 0.87 -12.80 -4.30
N TYR A 106 2.06 -12.70 -4.84
CA TYR A 106 2.68 -13.73 -5.66
C TYR A 106 4.12 -13.93 -5.24
N VAL A 107 4.62 -15.14 -5.49
CA VAL A 107 6.04 -15.48 -5.44
C VAL A 107 6.46 -16.02 -6.80
N LEU A 108 7.73 -15.86 -7.14
CA LEU A 108 8.27 -16.45 -8.37
C LEU A 108 8.31 -17.98 -8.23
N GLN A 109 7.79 -18.69 -9.24
CA GLN A 109 7.69 -20.16 -9.23
C GLN A 109 9.04 -20.83 -9.01
N ASP A 110 10.10 -20.33 -9.65
CA ASP A 110 11.46 -20.87 -9.56
C ASP A 110 12.38 -19.99 -8.70
N GLY A 111 11.79 -19.13 -7.87
CA GLY A 111 12.51 -18.23 -6.98
C GLY A 111 12.79 -18.87 -5.61
N ASN A 112 13.64 -18.22 -4.85
CA ASN A 112 13.99 -18.66 -3.49
C ASN A 112 12.83 -18.56 -2.47
N ARG A 113 11.73 -17.86 -2.83
CA ARG A 113 10.51 -17.74 -2.02
C ARG A 113 9.35 -18.63 -2.52
N ALA A 114 9.58 -19.51 -3.50
CA ALA A 114 8.54 -20.38 -4.05
C ALA A 114 7.82 -21.23 -2.96
N HIS A 115 8.53 -21.61 -1.90
CA HIS A 115 7.98 -22.31 -0.76
C HIS A 115 6.95 -21.50 0.05
N CYS A 116 6.90 -20.19 -0.13
CA CYS A 116 5.93 -19.29 0.50
C CYS A 116 4.62 -19.17 -0.27
N ALA A 117 4.46 -19.80 -1.45
CA ALA A 117 3.27 -19.70 -2.30
C ALA A 117 1.98 -20.04 -1.57
N TRP A 118 2.05 -20.97 -0.62
CA TRP A 118 0.94 -21.35 0.25
C TRP A 118 1.21 -20.81 1.66
N ASP A 119 1.02 -19.52 1.79
CA ASP A 119 1.24 -18.84 3.05
C ASP A 119 0.26 -19.33 4.13
N ARG A 120 0.80 -20.11 5.06
CA ARG A 120 0.08 -20.59 6.25
C ARG A 120 0.43 -19.79 7.50
N ALA A 121 1.17 -18.69 7.36
CA ALA A 121 1.50 -17.83 8.48
C ALA A 121 0.21 -17.20 9.03
N ARG A 122 -0.03 -17.44 10.28
CA ARG A 122 -1.18 -16.90 11.02
C ARG A 122 -0.68 -16.07 12.19
#